data_09e16c849640f59fc58f14b0509bf035
#
_entry.id   09e16c849640f59fc58f14b0509bf035
#
_cell.length_a   1.000
_cell.length_b   1.000
_cell.length_c   1.000
_cell.angle_alpha   90.00
_cell.angle_beta   90.00
_cell.angle_gamma   90.00
#
_symmetry.space_group_name_H-M   'P 1'
#
loop_
_entity.id
_entity.type
_entity.pdbx_description
1 polymer ?
#
loop_
_entity_poly.entity_id
_entity_poly.type
_entity_poly.pdbx_seq_one_letter_code
_entity_poly.pdbx_strand_id
1 'polypeptide(L)'
;MSKLPFLPVFQSTAWIPLLSICFLIGWLSPVDAKETTIIQLTDPVYPKKPKKEHSLTAYFNDEGFPSGYSMELINEVCLDGVCKLVEVTMYWDALGFYQSLEYPEGKPLTKVEHEPFVPADYEKLDSILKDRESILDDHELGFLASEKDDKSPEGEDDDEYQEVDGVSKATPGAVKEAVVKDAAWTTWVLWKYANTELVPIMQRMTKSQFSPDFLMHLLDSKDWRRVAFVINHLLGQKPVAPQYLDEIAALMPLAGIDHIELAIEYLRKASPDKNTCYRKLIGTLPELNGYNAALVIELLESDGQLENEILERLAASIGNQEYYLIHLALRLIEGREFFSNAIEADIVKLLEVQDFFIARRASDFLSNQKLSASAKEKLDAFRVKHADRL
;
A
#
# COMPACT_ATOMS: atom_id res chain seq x y z
N MET A 1 71.14 62.49 44.45
CA MET A 1 71.33 63.24 43.16
C MET A 1 71.82 62.25 42.13
N SER A 2 71.31 62.37 40.89
CA SER A 2 71.68 61.81 39.58
C SER A 2 71.41 60.33 39.35
N LYS A 3 70.40 60.05 38.70
CA LYS A 3 70.15 59.79 37.26
C LYS A 3 70.70 58.46 36.74
N LEU A 4 69.79 57.63 36.38
CA LEU A 4 69.73 56.53 35.43
C LEU A 4 70.72 56.59 34.21
N PRO A 5 70.93 55.44 33.52
CA PRO A 5 69.97 55.14 32.42
C PRO A 5 69.60 53.67 32.26
N PHE A 6 68.39 53.52 31.58
CA PHE A 6 67.73 52.37 31.04
C PHE A 6 68.62 51.65 29.97
N LEU A 7 68.58 50.30 29.97
CA LEU A 7 68.86 49.50 28.78
C LEU A 7 67.67 48.57 28.45
N PRO A 8 67.30 48.39 27.18
CA PRO A 8 66.12 47.71 26.82
C PRO A 8 66.30 46.18 26.81
N VAL A 9 65.26 45.51 27.35
CA VAL A 9 65.05 44.04 27.26
C VAL A 9 64.52 43.69 25.89
N PHE A 10 65.32 42.96 25.11
CA PHE A 10 64.85 42.30 23.88
C PHE A 10 63.94 41.10 24.26
N GLN A 11 62.69 41.25 24.07
CA GLN A 11 61.74 40.10 24.04
C GLN A 11 61.80 39.47 22.66
N SER A 12 62.34 38.30 22.52
CA SER A 12 62.25 37.45 21.39
C SER A 12 60.93 36.73 21.40
N THR A 13 59.95 37.23 20.60
CA THR A 13 58.73 36.52 20.32
C THR A 13 58.99 35.39 19.31
N ALA A 14 59.09 34.17 19.83
CA ALA A 14 59.09 32.97 19.02
C ALA A 14 57.66 32.80 18.41
N TRP A 15 57.54 33.00 17.14
CA TRP A 15 56.35 32.65 16.35
C TRP A 15 56.30 31.13 16.19
N ILE A 16 55.35 30.48 16.86
CA ILE A 16 54.95 29.09 16.61
C ILE A 16 54.00 29.14 15.43
N PRO A 17 54.29 28.49 14.28
CA PRO A 17 53.31 28.37 13.23
C PRO A 17 52.21 27.42 13.70
N LEU A 18 50.99 27.91 13.84
CA LEU A 18 49.76 27.12 13.94
C LEU A 18 49.67 26.25 12.68
N LEU A 19 50.07 25.00 12.80
CA LEU A 19 49.72 23.97 11.84
C LEU A 19 48.20 23.82 11.86
N SER A 20 47.55 24.45 10.86
CA SER A 20 46.16 24.24 10.52
C SER A 20 46.02 22.79 10.08
N ILE A 21 45.61 21.92 10.99
CA ILE A 21 45.16 20.57 10.65
C ILE A 21 43.81 20.76 10.00
N CYS A 22 43.81 20.93 8.67
CA CYS A 22 42.63 20.70 7.84
C CYS A 22 42.23 19.24 8.03
N PHE A 23 41.28 18.97 8.92
CA PHE A 23 40.50 17.76 8.84
C PHE A 23 39.80 17.77 7.47
N LEU A 24 40.41 17.10 6.51
CA LEU A 24 39.73 16.58 5.34
C LEU A 24 38.71 15.56 5.88
N ILE A 25 37.55 16.05 6.29
CA ILE A 25 36.35 15.24 6.33
C ILE A 25 36.11 14.91 4.86
N GLY A 26 36.70 13.82 4.40
CA GLY A 26 36.32 13.21 3.15
C GLY A 26 34.83 12.98 3.28
N TRP A 27 34.07 13.59 2.45
CA TRP A 27 32.74 13.15 2.11
C TRP A 27 32.90 11.74 1.55
N LEU A 28 32.88 10.73 2.42
CA LEU A 28 32.52 9.38 2.04
C LEU A 28 31.08 9.53 1.55
N SER A 29 30.90 9.54 0.23
CA SER A 29 29.58 9.22 -0.32
C SER A 29 29.13 7.96 0.39
N PRO A 30 27.90 7.89 0.93
CA PRO A 30 27.44 6.69 1.55
C PRO A 30 27.57 5.57 0.51
N VAL A 31 28.43 4.62 0.78
CA VAL A 31 28.47 3.37 0.03
C VAL A 31 27.13 2.74 0.40
N ASP A 32 26.24 2.58 -0.57
CA ASP A 32 24.99 1.84 -0.37
C ASP A 32 25.35 0.53 0.32
N ALA A 33 25.01 0.45 1.62
CA ALA A 33 25.31 -0.73 2.39
C ALA A 33 24.55 -1.90 1.78
N LYS A 34 25.24 -2.99 1.47
CA LYS A 34 24.63 -4.19 0.89
C LYS A 34 25.10 -5.44 1.61
N GLU A 35 24.19 -6.38 1.74
CA GLU A 35 24.44 -7.68 2.36
C GLU A 35 23.95 -8.79 1.41
N THR A 36 24.79 -9.80 1.19
CA THR A 36 24.44 -10.93 0.33
C THR A 36 24.22 -12.18 1.18
N THR A 37 23.09 -12.82 0.99
CA THR A 37 22.68 -14.06 1.66
C THR A 37 22.46 -15.16 0.63
N ILE A 38 22.93 -16.37 0.91
CA ILE A 38 22.63 -17.55 0.11
C ILE A 38 21.25 -18.06 0.49
N ILE A 39 20.39 -18.20 -0.49
CA ILE A 39 19.03 -18.75 -0.36
C ILE A 39 18.84 -19.97 -1.26
N GLN A 40 17.87 -20.81 -0.94
CA GLN A 40 17.53 -21.97 -1.76
C GLN A 40 16.13 -21.82 -2.33
N LEU A 41 16.04 -21.83 -3.65
CA LEU A 41 14.78 -21.72 -4.40
C LEU A 41 14.49 -22.96 -5.20
N THR A 42 13.21 -23.27 -5.35
CA THR A 42 12.70 -24.26 -6.27
C THR A 42 12.83 -23.74 -7.70
N ASP A 43 13.41 -24.55 -8.59
CA ASP A 43 13.38 -24.24 -10.02
C ASP A 43 11.94 -24.41 -10.53
N PRO A 44 11.29 -23.35 -11.02
CA PRO A 44 9.90 -23.44 -11.49
C PRO A 44 9.71 -24.45 -12.61
N VAL A 45 10.71 -24.63 -13.48
CA VAL A 45 10.68 -25.59 -14.60
C VAL A 45 10.80 -27.03 -14.10
N TYR A 46 11.55 -27.24 -13.03
CA TYR A 46 11.85 -28.57 -12.48
C TYR A 46 11.51 -28.66 -10.99
N PRO A 47 10.25 -28.50 -10.57
CA PRO A 47 9.86 -28.36 -9.16
C PRO A 47 10.16 -29.61 -8.31
N LYS A 48 10.42 -30.77 -8.95
CA LYS A 48 10.79 -32.03 -8.28
C LYS A 48 12.30 -32.19 -8.07
N LYS A 49 13.13 -31.32 -8.70
CA LYS A 49 14.58 -31.36 -8.49
C LYS A 49 14.93 -30.70 -7.15
N PRO A 50 16.10 -31.00 -6.57
CA PRO A 50 16.60 -30.30 -5.40
C PRO A 50 16.63 -28.80 -5.64
N LYS A 51 16.35 -28.03 -4.59
CA LYS A 51 16.43 -26.56 -4.63
C LYS A 51 17.83 -26.12 -5.03
N LYS A 52 17.90 -25.03 -5.82
CA LYS A 52 19.15 -24.40 -6.25
C LYS A 52 19.52 -23.28 -5.31
N GLU A 53 20.84 -23.10 -5.10
CA GLU A 53 21.38 -21.97 -4.36
C GLU A 53 21.43 -20.72 -5.24
N HIS A 54 20.97 -19.61 -4.68
CA HIS A 54 21.00 -18.29 -5.29
C HIS A 54 21.57 -17.27 -4.30
N SER A 55 22.25 -16.25 -4.83
CA SER A 55 22.76 -15.12 -4.05
C SER A 55 21.74 -13.99 -4.07
N LEU A 56 21.06 -13.74 -2.94
CA LEU A 56 20.17 -12.61 -2.77
C LEU A 56 20.91 -11.46 -2.08
N THR A 57 20.98 -10.31 -2.74
CA THR A 57 21.62 -9.10 -2.20
C THR A 57 20.56 -8.13 -1.69
N ALA A 58 20.63 -7.78 -0.41
CA ALA A 58 19.83 -6.74 0.22
C ALA A 58 20.58 -5.40 0.13
N TYR A 59 19.87 -4.34 -0.13
CA TYR A 59 20.34 -2.95 -0.14
C TYR A 59 19.73 -2.19 1.03
N PHE A 60 20.49 -1.23 1.57
CA PHE A 60 20.06 -0.44 2.71
C PHE A 60 20.22 1.05 2.37
N ASN A 61 19.28 1.87 2.83
CA ASN A 61 19.34 3.31 2.70
C ASN A 61 20.33 3.92 3.73
N ASP A 62 20.48 5.25 3.69
CA ASP A 62 21.40 5.99 4.58
C ASP A 62 21.06 5.82 6.08
N GLU A 63 19.84 5.47 6.41
CA GLU A 63 19.36 5.22 7.78
C GLU A 63 19.61 3.77 8.21
N GLY A 64 20.11 2.93 7.31
CA GLY A 64 20.35 1.51 7.55
C GLY A 64 19.09 0.64 7.42
N PHE A 65 18.01 1.16 6.84
CA PHE A 65 16.80 0.38 6.60
C PHE A 65 16.85 -0.33 5.24
N PRO A 66 16.31 -1.56 5.12
CA PRO A 66 16.19 -2.24 3.84
C PRO A 66 15.46 -1.36 2.81
N SER A 67 16.08 -1.13 1.67
CA SER A 67 15.53 -0.33 0.57
C SER A 67 15.12 -1.19 -0.63
N GLY A 68 15.73 -2.38 -0.78
CA GLY A 68 15.42 -3.28 -1.87
C GLY A 68 16.30 -4.53 -1.88
N TYR A 69 16.07 -5.35 -2.89
CA TYR A 69 16.78 -6.61 -3.11
C TYR A 69 17.15 -6.79 -4.57
N SER A 70 18.21 -7.52 -4.86
CA SER A 70 18.51 -8.02 -6.20
C SER A 70 18.95 -9.47 -6.18
N MET A 71 18.72 -10.17 -7.28
CA MET A 71 19.20 -11.53 -7.51
C MET A 71 19.59 -11.69 -8.98
N GLU A 72 20.78 -12.24 -9.20
CA GLU A 72 21.20 -12.71 -10.51
C GLU A 72 20.57 -14.08 -10.75
N LEU A 73 19.90 -14.23 -11.89
CA LEU A 73 19.25 -15.45 -12.32
C LEU A 73 19.89 -15.93 -13.61
N ILE A 74 20.43 -17.14 -13.56
CA ILE A 74 20.89 -17.87 -14.74
C ILE A 74 20.08 -19.15 -14.82
N ASN A 75 19.19 -19.27 -15.80
CA ASN A 75 18.30 -20.43 -15.89
C ASN A 75 18.07 -20.87 -17.35
N GLU A 76 17.88 -22.18 -17.50
CA GLU A 76 17.40 -22.78 -18.74
C GLU A 76 15.87 -22.60 -18.79
N VAL A 77 15.35 -22.05 -19.88
CA VAL A 77 13.92 -21.77 -20.02
C VAL A 77 13.23 -22.63 -21.06
N CYS A 78 13.75 -23.83 -21.34
CA CYS A 78 13.11 -24.78 -22.26
C CYS A 78 13.29 -26.24 -21.87
N LEU A 79 12.38 -27.11 -22.37
CA LEU A 79 12.37 -28.53 -22.07
C LEU A 79 13.31 -29.35 -22.98
N ASP A 80 13.69 -28.81 -24.14
CA ASP A 80 14.45 -29.55 -25.17
C ASP A 80 15.98 -29.44 -25.01
N GLY A 81 16.45 -28.64 -24.02
CA GLY A 81 17.88 -28.47 -23.73
C GLY A 81 18.68 -27.71 -24.81
N VAL A 82 18.01 -27.13 -25.82
CA VAL A 82 18.65 -26.45 -26.96
C VAL A 82 18.57 -24.92 -26.79
N CYS A 83 17.89 -24.41 -25.76
CA CYS A 83 17.67 -22.97 -25.53
C CYS A 83 18.92 -22.25 -25.06
N LYS A 84 18.97 -20.95 -25.39
CA LYS A 84 19.89 -20.03 -24.75
C LYS A 84 19.51 -19.86 -23.28
N LEU A 85 20.54 -19.80 -22.42
CA LEU A 85 20.34 -19.48 -21.01
C LEU A 85 19.74 -18.08 -20.88
N VAL A 86 18.70 -17.94 -20.07
CA VAL A 86 18.27 -16.63 -19.58
C VAL A 86 19.25 -16.20 -18.50
N GLU A 87 19.86 -15.03 -18.70
CA GLU A 87 20.78 -14.40 -17.75
C GLU A 87 20.26 -12.99 -17.48
N VAL A 88 19.72 -12.76 -16.27
CA VAL A 88 19.14 -11.45 -15.88
C VAL A 88 19.46 -11.16 -14.41
N THR A 89 19.55 -9.88 -14.07
CA THR A 89 19.49 -9.40 -12.69
C THR A 89 18.13 -8.80 -12.44
N MET A 90 17.40 -9.33 -11.48
CA MET A 90 16.08 -8.84 -11.10
C MET A 90 16.17 -8.03 -9.81
N TYR A 91 15.36 -6.97 -9.72
CA TYR A 91 15.33 -6.05 -8.59
C TYR A 91 13.93 -5.98 -7.97
N TRP A 92 13.88 -5.92 -6.65
CA TRP A 92 12.66 -5.77 -5.86
C TRP A 92 12.82 -4.64 -4.86
N ASP A 93 11.70 -4.04 -4.45
CA ASP A 93 11.70 -3.14 -3.30
C ASP A 93 11.84 -3.92 -1.97
N ALA A 94 11.90 -3.19 -0.85
CA ALA A 94 12.02 -3.77 0.48
C ALA A 94 10.88 -4.73 0.86
N LEU A 95 9.74 -4.66 0.20
CA LEU A 95 8.57 -5.52 0.45
C LEU A 95 8.49 -6.71 -0.50
N GLY A 96 9.45 -6.86 -1.40
CA GLY A 96 9.47 -7.91 -2.40
C GLY A 96 8.56 -7.66 -3.60
N PHE A 97 8.20 -6.40 -3.88
CA PHE A 97 7.54 -6.04 -5.14
C PHE A 97 8.60 -5.86 -6.22
N TYR A 98 8.44 -6.58 -7.31
CA TYR A 98 9.32 -6.46 -8.47
C TYR A 98 9.36 -5.01 -8.98
N GLN A 99 10.57 -4.53 -9.30
CA GLN A 99 10.82 -3.18 -9.77
C GLN A 99 11.30 -3.14 -11.21
N SER A 100 12.35 -3.91 -11.52
CA SER A 100 12.97 -3.93 -12.83
C SER A 100 13.81 -5.18 -13.04
N LEU A 101 14.22 -5.42 -14.29
CA LEU A 101 15.24 -6.38 -14.63
C LEU A 101 16.30 -5.76 -15.53
N GLU A 102 17.51 -6.26 -15.42
CA GLU A 102 18.64 -5.94 -16.30
C GLU A 102 19.18 -7.24 -16.93
N TYR A 103 19.78 -7.14 -18.08
CA TYR A 103 20.44 -8.25 -18.77
C TYR A 103 21.82 -7.80 -19.28
N PRO A 104 22.80 -8.73 -19.36
CA PRO A 104 24.15 -8.40 -19.80
C PRO A 104 24.16 -7.91 -21.26
N GLU A 105 25.04 -6.99 -21.55
CA GLU A 105 25.22 -6.49 -22.91
C GLU A 105 25.54 -7.65 -23.89
N GLY A 106 24.86 -7.67 -25.01
CA GLY A 106 24.99 -8.73 -26.01
C GLY A 106 24.30 -10.06 -25.70
N LYS A 107 23.56 -10.14 -24.57
CA LYS A 107 22.77 -11.33 -24.20
C LYS A 107 21.28 -10.98 -23.99
N PRO A 108 20.58 -10.52 -25.04
CA PRO A 108 19.17 -10.21 -24.93
C PRO A 108 18.36 -11.47 -24.61
N LEU A 109 17.20 -11.29 -23.97
CA LEU A 109 16.19 -12.35 -23.88
C LEU A 109 15.75 -12.76 -25.29
N THR A 110 15.36 -14.00 -25.45
CA THR A 110 14.95 -14.53 -26.75
C THR A 110 13.57 -15.18 -26.70
N LYS A 111 12.90 -15.10 -27.85
CA LYS A 111 11.65 -15.80 -28.17
C LYS A 111 11.93 -17.20 -28.72
N VAL A 112 10.88 -17.88 -29.14
CA VAL A 112 10.96 -19.10 -29.94
C VAL A 112 11.87 -18.85 -31.16
N GLU A 113 12.59 -19.87 -31.60
CA GLU A 113 13.56 -19.79 -32.72
C GLU A 113 14.73 -18.83 -32.47
N HIS A 114 14.99 -18.49 -31.19
CA HIS A 114 16.10 -17.62 -30.77
C HIS A 114 16.00 -16.16 -31.26
N GLU A 115 14.83 -15.69 -31.68
CA GLU A 115 14.63 -14.27 -31.99
C GLU A 115 14.86 -13.42 -30.76
N PRO A 116 15.70 -12.36 -30.82
CA PRO A 116 15.90 -11.49 -29.67
C PRO A 116 14.65 -10.66 -29.36
N PHE A 117 14.42 -10.36 -28.07
CA PHE A 117 13.40 -9.41 -27.64
C PHE A 117 13.67 -8.03 -28.26
N VAL A 118 12.60 -7.38 -28.71
CA VAL A 118 12.60 -5.97 -29.08
C VAL A 118 12.14 -5.09 -27.89
N PRO A 119 12.34 -3.76 -27.90
CA PRO A 119 11.97 -2.90 -26.78
C PRO A 119 10.52 -3.09 -26.28
N ALA A 120 9.56 -3.26 -27.18
CA ALA A 120 8.15 -3.49 -26.82
C ALA A 120 7.92 -4.81 -26.06
N ASP A 121 8.75 -5.84 -26.32
CA ASP A 121 8.68 -7.10 -25.59
C ASP A 121 9.15 -6.93 -24.13
N TYR A 122 10.18 -6.12 -23.89
CA TYR A 122 10.65 -5.77 -22.55
C TYR A 122 9.63 -4.93 -21.79
N GLU A 123 8.99 -3.96 -22.43
CA GLU A 123 7.92 -3.17 -21.82
C GLU A 123 6.74 -4.06 -21.41
N LYS A 124 6.36 -4.98 -22.29
CA LYS A 124 5.31 -5.97 -22.00
C LYS A 124 5.72 -6.88 -20.86
N LEU A 125 6.94 -7.43 -20.89
CA LEU A 125 7.47 -8.28 -19.82
C LEU A 125 7.48 -7.55 -18.49
N ASP A 126 7.98 -6.31 -18.44
CA ASP A 126 8.03 -5.51 -17.22
C ASP A 126 6.64 -5.29 -16.62
N SER A 127 5.63 -5.00 -17.47
CA SER A 127 4.24 -4.87 -17.02
C SER A 127 3.68 -6.17 -16.43
N ILE A 128 4.00 -7.32 -17.05
CA ILE A 128 3.58 -8.65 -16.57
C ILE A 128 4.25 -8.99 -15.24
N LEU A 129 5.54 -8.73 -15.10
CA LEU A 129 6.28 -9.02 -13.86
C LEU A 129 5.81 -8.16 -12.68
N LYS A 130 5.24 -6.99 -12.93
CA LYS A 130 4.62 -6.11 -11.92
C LYS A 130 3.22 -6.57 -11.49
N ASP A 131 2.54 -7.36 -12.32
CA ASP A 131 1.22 -7.92 -12.01
C ASP A 131 1.35 -9.17 -11.16
N ARG A 132 1.09 -9.04 -9.87
CA ARG A 132 1.16 -10.15 -8.90
C ARG A 132 -0.09 -11.01 -8.89
N GLU A 133 -1.20 -10.53 -9.43
CA GLU A 133 -2.49 -11.23 -9.51
C GLU A 133 -2.69 -11.90 -10.87
N SER A 134 -1.59 -12.05 -11.61
CA SER A 134 -1.60 -12.68 -12.92
C SER A 134 -2.08 -14.12 -12.85
N ILE A 135 -2.85 -14.53 -13.86
CA ILE A 135 -3.25 -15.93 -14.08
C ILE A 135 -2.06 -16.90 -14.18
N LEU A 136 -0.84 -16.38 -14.35
CA LEU A 136 0.39 -17.18 -14.38
C LEU A 136 0.67 -17.90 -13.05
N ASP A 137 0.02 -17.49 -11.95
CA ASP A 137 0.15 -18.20 -10.67
C ASP A 137 -0.55 -19.55 -10.69
N ASP A 138 -1.72 -19.62 -11.26
CA ASP A 138 -2.58 -20.80 -11.26
C ASP A 138 -2.25 -21.81 -12.38
N HIS A 139 -1.43 -21.40 -13.38
CA HIS A 139 -1.14 -22.24 -14.53
C HIS A 139 0.22 -22.93 -14.46
N GLU A 140 0.21 -24.23 -14.73
CA GLU A 140 1.44 -25.00 -14.96
C GLU A 140 1.99 -24.72 -16.36
N LEU A 141 3.31 -24.89 -16.49
CA LEU A 141 4.04 -24.66 -17.74
C LEU A 141 3.50 -25.45 -18.93
N GLY A 142 2.99 -26.68 -18.69
CA GLY A 142 2.42 -27.56 -19.73
C GLY A 142 1.20 -26.96 -20.43
N PHE A 143 0.40 -26.19 -19.72
CA PHE A 143 -0.75 -25.49 -20.30
C PHE A 143 -0.34 -24.41 -21.32
N LEU A 144 0.71 -23.64 -21.00
CA LEU A 144 1.26 -22.62 -21.89
C LEU A 144 1.94 -23.17 -23.14
N ALA A 145 2.39 -24.44 -23.10
CA ALA A 145 3.04 -25.13 -24.22
C ALA A 145 2.04 -25.76 -25.19
N SER A 146 0.83 -26.10 -24.76
CA SER A 146 -0.17 -26.79 -25.59
C SER A 146 -0.81 -25.89 -26.65
N GLU A 147 -0.65 -24.55 -26.55
CA GLU A 147 -1.17 -23.61 -27.57
C GLU A 147 -0.34 -23.52 -28.87
N LYS A 148 0.73 -24.32 -29.02
CA LYS A 148 1.55 -24.28 -30.24
C LYS A 148 0.95 -24.97 -31.49
N ASP A 149 -0.13 -25.72 -31.34
CA ASP A 149 -0.64 -26.58 -32.44
C ASP A 149 -1.93 -26.10 -33.10
N ASP A 150 -2.33 -24.81 -32.92
CA ASP A 150 -3.45 -24.26 -33.70
C ASP A 150 -3.01 -23.86 -35.11
N LYS A 151 -2.48 -24.83 -35.87
CA LYS A 151 -2.64 -24.87 -37.32
C LYS A 151 -3.99 -25.50 -37.60
N SER A 152 -5.05 -24.73 -37.43
CA SER A 152 -6.32 -25.09 -38.01
C SER A 152 -6.17 -25.17 -39.52
N PRO A 153 -6.46 -26.30 -40.18
CA PRO A 153 -6.69 -26.32 -41.61
C PRO A 153 -7.95 -25.45 -41.86
N GLU A 154 -7.83 -24.51 -42.78
CA GLU A 154 -9.00 -23.82 -43.30
C GLU A 154 -9.99 -24.86 -43.86
N GLY A 155 -11.19 -24.93 -43.31
CA GLY A 155 -12.30 -25.62 -43.89
C GLY A 155 -12.90 -26.71 -42.98
N GLU A 156 -13.99 -26.37 -42.41
CA GLU A 156 -15.27 -27.07 -42.35
C GLU A 156 -16.02 -26.70 -41.06
N ASP A 157 -17.21 -26.15 -41.24
CA ASP A 157 -18.23 -25.87 -40.22
C ASP A 157 -18.58 -27.21 -39.53
N ASP A 158 -18.26 -27.38 -38.28
CA ASP A 158 -18.94 -28.28 -37.38
C ASP A 158 -19.04 -27.62 -36.00
N ASP A 159 -20.29 -27.25 -35.68
CA ASP A 159 -20.74 -26.84 -34.35
C ASP A 159 -20.62 -28.00 -33.36
N GLU A 160 -19.42 -28.34 -32.95
CA GLU A 160 -19.21 -29.22 -31.81
C GLU A 160 -18.83 -28.41 -30.58
N TYR A 161 -19.81 -28.27 -29.69
CA TYR A 161 -19.61 -27.74 -28.33
C TYR A 161 -18.44 -28.46 -27.67
N GLN A 162 -17.27 -27.84 -27.66
CA GLN A 162 -16.19 -28.27 -26.77
C GLN A 162 -16.62 -27.99 -25.34
N GLU A 163 -16.85 -29.04 -24.60
CA GLU A 163 -17.07 -29.04 -23.17
C GLU A 163 -15.88 -28.33 -22.52
N VAL A 164 -16.11 -27.09 -22.06
CA VAL A 164 -15.11 -26.32 -21.31
C VAL A 164 -14.91 -27.02 -19.99
N ASP A 165 -13.75 -27.68 -19.82
CA ASP A 165 -13.35 -28.24 -18.52
C ASP A 165 -13.40 -27.13 -17.47
N GLY A 166 -14.32 -27.26 -16.50
CA GLY A 166 -14.63 -26.26 -15.49
C GLY A 166 -13.53 -25.97 -14.47
N VAL A 167 -12.29 -26.39 -14.76
CA VAL A 167 -11.13 -26.28 -13.85
C VAL A 167 -10.21 -25.11 -14.20
N SER A 168 -10.18 -24.60 -15.44
CA SER A 168 -9.38 -23.40 -15.77
C SER A 168 -10.24 -22.19 -16.02
N LYS A 169 -10.11 -21.18 -15.16
CA LYS A 169 -10.85 -19.89 -15.24
C LYS A 169 -10.36 -18.97 -16.37
N ALA A 170 -9.29 -19.33 -17.08
CA ALA A 170 -8.68 -18.49 -18.10
C ALA A 170 -9.08 -18.93 -19.50
N THR A 171 -9.53 -17.98 -20.33
CA THR A 171 -9.73 -18.18 -21.76
C THR A 171 -8.38 -18.13 -22.49
N PRO A 172 -8.24 -18.79 -23.67
CA PRO A 172 -7.03 -18.70 -24.49
C PRO A 172 -6.56 -17.26 -24.77
N GLY A 173 -7.49 -16.30 -24.90
CA GLY A 173 -7.18 -14.88 -25.04
C GLY A 173 -6.48 -14.28 -23.82
N ALA A 174 -6.95 -14.60 -22.61
CA ALA A 174 -6.36 -14.10 -21.38
C ALA A 174 -4.93 -14.60 -21.17
N VAL A 175 -4.66 -15.86 -21.55
CA VAL A 175 -3.29 -16.42 -21.48
C VAL A 175 -2.36 -15.72 -22.46
N LYS A 176 -2.81 -15.42 -23.69
CA LYS A 176 -2.02 -14.66 -24.67
C LYS A 176 -1.68 -13.25 -24.21
N GLU A 177 -2.58 -12.62 -23.47
CA GLU A 177 -2.34 -11.30 -22.88
C GLU A 177 -1.37 -11.34 -21.69
N ALA A 178 -1.36 -12.45 -20.94
CA ALA A 178 -0.52 -12.64 -19.77
C ALA A 178 0.94 -13.00 -20.07
N VAL A 179 1.32 -13.21 -21.32
CA VAL A 179 2.68 -13.55 -21.73
C VAL A 179 3.20 -12.64 -22.84
N VAL A 180 4.52 -12.58 -22.99
CA VAL A 180 5.14 -11.98 -24.17
C VAL A 180 4.95 -12.95 -25.34
N LYS A 181 4.53 -12.43 -26.48
CA LYS A 181 4.31 -13.23 -27.71
C LYS A 181 5.56 -14.03 -28.07
N ASP A 182 5.38 -15.31 -28.34
CA ASP A 182 6.45 -16.26 -28.67
C ASP A 182 7.54 -16.44 -27.59
N ALA A 183 7.25 -16.00 -26.34
CA ALA A 183 8.15 -16.13 -25.18
C ALA A 183 7.42 -16.53 -23.90
N ALA A 184 6.35 -17.33 -24.03
CA ALA A 184 5.51 -17.72 -22.89
C ALA A 184 6.31 -18.37 -21.75
N TRP A 185 7.27 -19.23 -22.08
CA TRP A 185 8.13 -19.91 -21.10
C TRP A 185 9.05 -18.95 -20.34
N THR A 186 9.76 -18.09 -21.07
CA THR A 186 10.61 -17.06 -20.47
C THR A 186 9.79 -16.16 -19.54
N THR A 187 8.61 -15.72 -20.00
CA THR A 187 7.70 -14.87 -19.23
C THR A 187 7.26 -15.57 -17.95
N TRP A 188 6.79 -16.81 -18.05
CA TRP A 188 6.30 -17.58 -16.91
C TRP A 188 7.38 -17.86 -15.87
N VAL A 189 8.57 -18.28 -16.30
CA VAL A 189 9.69 -18.57 -15.39
C VAL A 189 10.11 -17.30 -14.63
N LEU A 190 10.27 -16.19 -15.34
CA LEU A 190 10.64 -14.92 -14.73
C LEU A 190 9.53 -14.42 -13.79
N TRP A 191 8.26 -14.57 -14.16
CA TRP A 191 7.14 -14.22 -13.32
C TRP A 191 7.11 -15.03 -12.01
N LYS A 192 7.35 -16.36 -12.09
CA LYS A 192 7.42 -17.23 -10.90
C LYS A 192 8.56 -16.79 -9.96
N TYR A 193 9.73 -16.46 -10.47
CA TYR A 193 10.80 -15.91 -9.63
C TYR A 193 10.46 -14.52 -9.07
N ALA A 194 9.80 -13.66 -9.86
CA ALA A 194 9.43 -12.31 -9.42
C ALA A 194 8.42 -12.32 -8.27
N ASN A 195 7.44 -13.24 -8.28
CA ASN A 195 6.21 -13.06 -7.51
C ASN A 195 5.87 -14.22 -6.55
N THR A 196 6.61 -15.33 -6.52
CA THR A 196 6.23 -16.47 -5.69
C THR A 196 7.20 -16.72 -4.52
N GLU A 197 7.98 -17.80 -4.52
CA GLU A 197 8.77 -18.28 -3.39
C GLU A 197 9.77 -17.25 -2.81
N LEU A 198 10.30 -16.36 -3.64
CA LEU A 198 11.28 -15.37 -3.26
C LEU A 198 10.67 -14.23 -2.41
N VAL A 199 9.44 -13.82 -2.70
CA VAL A 199 8.75 -12.71 -2.02
C VAL A 199 8.65 -12.93 -0.50
N PRO A 200 8.12 -14.06 0.01
CA PRO A 200 8.07 -14.29 1.46
C PRO A 200 9.46 -14.39 2.11
N ILE A 201 10.50 -14.75 1.36
CA ILE A 201 11.89 -14.73 1.88
C ILE A 201 12.33 -13.29 2.12
N MET A 202 12.20 -12.40 1.11
CA MET A 202 12.53 -10.98 1.23
C MET A 202 11.72 -10.31 2.34
N GLN A 203 10.42 -10.59 2.41
CA GLN A 203 9.56 -10.04 3.46
C GLN A 203 9.97 -10.46 4.87
N ARG A 204 10.43 -11.72 5.06
CA ARG A 204 10.97 -12.16 6.35
C ARG A 204 12.28 -11.44 6.69
N MET A 205 13.17 -11.25 5.71
CA MET A 205 14.41 -10.51 5.89
C MET A 205 14.11 -9.05 6.30
N THR A 206 13.20 -8.37 5.58
CA THR A 206 12.79 -7.01 5.94
C THR A 206 12.15 -6.96 7.33
N LYS A 207 11.26 -7.89 7.68
CA LYS A 207 10.63 -7.95 9.02
C LYS A 207 11.66 -8.19 10.14
N SER A 208 12.77 -8.89 9.85
CA SER A 208 13.83 -9.10 10.86
C SER A 208 14.56 -7.82 11.24
N GLN A 209 14.47 -6.77 10.42
CA GLN A 209 15.07 -5.46 10.63
C GLN A 209 14.09 -4.46 11.28
N PHE A 210 12.86 -4.87 11.60
CA PHE A 210 11.87 -3.98 12.17
C PHE A 210 12.32 -3.40 13.51
N SER A 211 12.36 -2.09 13.57
CA SER A 211 12.55 -1.25 14.74
C SER A 211 11.41 -0.20 14.76
N PRO A 212 11.15 0.47 15.88
CA PRO A 212 10.18 1.56 15.90
C PRO A 212 10.44 2.61 14.82
N ASP A 213 11.70 3.00 14.60
CA ASP A 213 12.09 4.00 13.61
C ASP A 213 11.84 3.49 12.18
N PHE A 214 12.12 2.22 11.90
CA PHE A 214 11.87 1.66 10.57
C PHE A 214 10.36 1.52 10.30
N LEU A 215 9.56 1.12 11.30
CA LEU A 215 8.09 1.08 11.16
C LEU A 215 7.53 2.48 10.88
N MET A 216 8.01 3.51 11.59
CA MET A 216 7.63 4.90 11.31
C MET A 216 8.06 5.34 9.91
N HIS A 217 9.28 5.05 9.49
CA HIS A 217 9.76 5.34 8.13
C HIS A 217 8.84 4.73 7.04
N LEU A 218 8.35 3.50 7.25
CA LEU A 218 7.41 2.86 6.33
C LEU A 218 6.03 3.54 6.34
N LEU A 219 5.52 3.96 7.51
CA LEU A 219 4.25 4.69 7.62
C LEU A 219 4.34 6.09 6.99
N ASP A 220 5.45 6.81 7.21
CA ASP A 220 5.69 8.15 6.65
C ASP A 220 5.76 8.16 5.12
N SER A 221 6.04 7.03 4.50
CA SER A 221 6.03 6.88 3.04
C SER A 221 4.65 7.16 2.41
N LYS A 222 3.56 7.03 3.19
CA LYS A 222 2.16 7.14 2.73
C LYS A 222 1.79 6.19 1.59
N ASP A 223 2.65 5.23 1.28
CA ASP A 223 2.36 4.14 0.34
C ASP A 223 1.59 3.03 1.07
N TRP A 224 0.33 2.81 0.70
CA TRP A 224 -0.53 1.85 1.38
C TRP A 224 -0.04 0.40 1.32
N ARG A 225 0.78 0.03 0.35
CA ARG A 225 1.44 -1.30 0.34
C ARG A 225 2.37 -1.44 1.55
N ARG A 226 3.13 -0.37 1.86
CA ARG A 226 4.02 -0.31 3.04
C ARG A 226 3.23 -0.21 4.33
N VAL A 227 2.22 0.64 4.35
CA VAL A 227 1.31 0.81 5.51
C VAL A 227 0.62 -0.52 5.83
N ALA A 228 0.05 -1.22 4.85
CA ALA A 228 -0.56 -2.53 5.03
C ALA A 228 0.43 -3.58 5.55
N PHE A 229 1.68 -3.55 5.06
CA PHE A 229 2.74 -4.44 5.54
C PHE A 229 3.06 -4.22 7.03
N VAL A 230 3.13 -2.95 7.46
CA VAL A 230 3.29 -2.57 8.88
C VAL A 230 2.08 -3.02 9.69
N ILE A 231 0.86 -2.69 9.25
CA ILE A 231 -0.36 -3.07 9.98
C ILE A 231 -0.46 -4.58 10.17
N ASN A 232 -0.22 -5.37 9.12
CA ASN A 232 -0.22 -6.83 9.20
C ASN A 232 0.82 -7.37 10.18
N HIS A 233 2.01 -6.74 10.25
CA HIS A 233 2.99 -7.09 11.25
C HIS A 233 2.50 -6.78 12.68
N LEU A 234 1.95 -5.58 12.91
CA LEU A 234 1.45 -5.15 14.22
C LEU A 234 0.28 -6.02 14.69
N LEU A 235 -0.65 -6.37 13.79
CA LEU A 235 -1.78 -7.26 14.09
C LEU A 235 -1.35 -8.68 14.47
N GLY A 236 -0.17 -9.11 14.00
CA GLY A 236 0.43 -10.39 14.40
C GLY A 236 1.02 -10.40 15.81
N GLN A 237 1.25 -9.24 16.43
CA GLN A 237 1.76 -9.11 17.79
C GLN A 237 0.69 -9.40 18.85
N LYS A 238 1.09 -9.88 20.03
CA LYS A 238 0.19 -10.12 21.15
C LYS A 238 0.80 -9.60 22.46
N PRO A 239 0.31 -8.49 23.04
CA PRO A 239 -0.80 -7.66 22.54
C PRO A 239 -0.46 -6.87 21.27
N VAL A 240 -1.48 -6.41 20.56
CA VAL A 240 -1.28 -5.50 19.42
C VAL A 240 -0.73 -4.17 19.93
N ALA A 241 0.33 -3.68 19.30
CA ALA A 241 1.04 -2.47 19.72
C ALA A 241 0.17 -1.21 19.50
N PRO A 242 -0.13 -0.40 20.54
CA PRO A 242 -1.01 0.76 20.42
C PRO A 242 -0.32 2.06 20.01
N GLN A 243 1.01 2.09 19.97
CA GLN A 243 1.79 3.32 19.78
C GLN A 243 1.65 3.94 18.38
N TYR A 244 1.06 3.26 17.40
CA TYR A 244 0.88 3.75 16.03
C TYR A 244 -0.59 4.07 15.71
N LEU A 245 -1.45 4.22 16.73
CA LEU A 245 -2.89 4.48 16.57
C LEU A 245 -3.16 5.81 15.85
N ASP A 246 -2.42 6.85 16.19
CA ASP A 246 -2.62 8.20 15.64
C ASP A 246 -2.08 8.28 14.21
N GLU A 247 -0.93 7.68 13.96
CA GLU A 247 -0.29 7.64 12.66
C GLU A 247 -1.15 6.88 11.64
N ILE A 248 -1.62 5.69 12.02
CA ILE A 248 -2.45 4.88 11.13
C ILE A 248 -3.83 5.52 10.92
N ALA A 249 -4.43 6.11 11.95
CA ALA A 249 -5.67 6.88 11.80
C ALA A 249 -5.51 8.06 10.82
N ALA A 250 -4.40 8.80 10.91
CA ALA A 250 -4.10 9.92 10.02
C ALA A 250 -3.87 9.49 8.55
N LEU A 251 -3.52 8.22 8.31
CA LEU A 251 -3.35 7.66 6.96
C LEU A 251 -4.65 7.15 6.34
N MET A 252 -5.72 6.94 7.13
CA MET A 252 -7.01 6.42 6.63
C MET A 252 -7.61 7.21 5.47
N PRO A 253 -7.54 8.56 5.41
CA PRO A 253 -8.04 9.32 4.26
C PRO A 253 -7.37 8.96 2.92
N LEU A 254 -6.16 8.43 2.96
CA LEU A 254 -5.40 7.99 1.78
C LEU A 254 -5.65 6.51 1.44
N ALA A 255 -6.41 5.78 2.26
CA ALA A 255 -6.69 4.36 2.06
C ALA A 255 -7.62 4.14 0.86
N GLY A 256 -7.23 3.18 0.01
CA GLY A 256 -8.15 2.58 -0.95
C GLY A 256 -9.18 1.66 -0.28
N ILE A 257 -10.14 1.21 -1.06
CA ILE A 257 -11.22 0.31 -0.61
C ILE A 257 -10.65 -0.94 0.08
N ASP A 258 -9.60 -1.52 -0.49
CA ASP A 258 -9.01 -2.77 0.01
C ASP A 258 -8.20 -2.62 1.31
N HIS A 259 -7.89 -1.37 1.69
CA HIS A 259 -7.01 -1.09 2.83
C HIS A 259 -7.72 -0.48 4.04
N ILE A 260 -8.90 0.13 3.84
CA ILE A 260 -9.62 0.80 4.92
C ILE A 260 -10.04 -0.17 6.04
N GLU A 261 -10.50 -1.35 5.68
CA GLU A 261 -10.90 -2.39 6.65
C GLU A 261 -9.72 -2.86 7.50
N LEU A 262 -8.52 -2.96 6.89
CA LEU A 262 -7.31 -3.33 7.60
C LEU A 262 -6.92 -2.27 8.65
N ALA A 263 -7.04 -0.98 8.30
CA ALA A 263 -6.81 0.11 9.24
C ALA A 263 -7.84 0.09 10.40
N ILE A 264 -9.12 -0.10 10.08
CA ILE A 264 -10.19 -0.23 11.09
C ILE A 264 -9.90 -1.41 12.02
N GLU A 265 -9.49 -2.56 11.48
CA GLU A 265 -9.16 -3.74 12.28
C GLU A 265 -8.02 -3.45 13.27
N TYR A 266 -6.96 -2.76 12.80
CA TYR A 266 -5.87 -2.36 13.67
C TYR A 266 -6.34 -1.41 14.79
N LEU A 267 -7.09 -0.35 14.44
CA LEU A 267 -7.62 0.58 15.44
C LEU A 267 -8.48 -0.13 16.49
N ARG A 268 -9.30 -1.09 16.06
CA ARG A 268 -10.14 -1.88 16.99
C ARG A 268 -9.32 -2.75 17.94
N LYS A 269 -8.26 -3.38 17.45
CA LYS A 269 -7.44 -4.32 18.26
C LYS A 269 -6.39 -3.63 19.12
N ALA A 270 -5.88 -2.48 18.66
CA ALA A 270 -4.83 -1.74 19.33
C ALA A 270 -5.36 -0.70 20.33
N SER A 271 -6.61 -0.24 20.18
CA SER A 271 -7.19 0.72 21.11
C SER A 271 -7.40 0.11 22.50
N PRO A 272 -7.16 0.86 23.58
CA PRO A 272 -7.31 0.37 24.95
C PRO A 272 -8.77 0.03 25.30
N ASP A 273 -9.72 0.70 24.66
CA ASP A 273 -11.16 0.49 24.77
C ASP A 273 -11.88 0.86 23.48
N LYS A 274 -13.13 0.41 23.38
CA LYS A 274 -13.98 0.61 22.20
C LYS A 274 -14.27 2.09 21.91
N ASN A 275 -14.49 2.91 22.92
CA ASN A 275 -14.81 4.33 22.74
C ASN A 275 -13.60 5.12 22.25
N THR A 276 -12.41 4.78 22.69
CA THR A 276 -11.16 5.34 22.14
C THR A 276 -11.02 5.03 20.65
N CYS A 277 -11.31 3.80 20.23
CA CYS A 277 -11.37 3.43 18.81
C CYS A 277 -12.38 4.30 18.06
N TYR A 278 -13.62 4.40 18.55
CA TYR A 278 -14.68 5.15 17.89
C TYR A 278 -14.39 6.65 17.80
N ARG A 279 -13.82 7.26 18.85
CA ARG A 279 -13.37 8.65 18.80
C ARG A 279 -12.35 8.89 17.69
N LYS A 280 -11.38 7.96 17.50
CA LYS A 280 -10.40 8.07 16.42
C LYS A 280 -11.05 7.92 15.05
N LEU A 281 -11.88 6.91 14.85
CA LEU A 281 -12.59 6.66 13.60
C LEU A 281 -13.49 7.86 13.20
N ILE A 282 -14.27 8.40 14.15
CA ILE A 282 -15.11 9.58 13.88
C ILE A 282 -14.24 10.82 13.58
N GLY A 283 -13.09 10.95 14.21
CA GLY A 283 -12.15 12.04 13.94
C GLY A 283 -11.63 12.05 12.51
N THR A 284 -11.59 10.90 11.82
CA THR A 284 -11.17 10.80 10.41
C THR A 284 -12.30 11.06 9.42
N LEU A 285 -13.58 10.94 9.83
CA LEU A 285 -14.74 11.03 8.94
C LEU A 285 -14.72 12.25 7.99
N PRO A 286 -14.36 13.48 8.45
CA PRO A 286 -14.39 14.65 7.59
C PRO A 286 -13.45 14.58 6.37
N GLU A 287 -12.42 13.74 6.43
CA GLU A 287 -11.40 13.59 5.41
C GLU A 287 -11.52 12.30 4.59
N LEU A 288 -12.38 11.35 5.02
CA LEU A 288 -12.62 10.10 4.31
C LEU A 288 -13.43 10.32 3.03
N ASN A 289 -13.15 9.51 1.99
CA ASN A 289 -14.07 9.42 0.85
C ASN A 289 -15.41 8.79 1.28
N GLY A 290 -16.46 8.98 0.46
CA GLY A 290 -17.83 8.58 0.81
C GLY A 290 -17.97 7.10 1.17
N TYR A 291 -17.28 6.20 0.46
CA TYR A 291 -17.33 4.76 0.74
C TYR A 291 -16.68 4.42 2.10
N ASN A 292 -15.47 4.92 2.33
CA ASN A 292 -14.74 4.66 3.58
C ASN A 292 -15.45 5.26 4.80
N ALA A 293 -16.06 6.45 4.64
CA ALA A 293 -16.87 7.07 5.68
C ALA A 293 -18.14 6.26 6.00
N ALA A 294 -18.79 5.70 4.98
CA ALA A 294 -19.94 4.83 5.18
C ALA A 294 -19.58 3.58 6.00
N LEU A 295 -18.45 2.92 5.70
CA LEU A 295 -17.97 1.77 6.48
C LEU A 295 -17.76 2.11 7.96
N VAL A 296 -17.23 3.28 8.27
CA VAL A 296 -17.07 3.73 9.66
C VAL A 296 -18.44 3.91 10.33
N ILE A 297 -19.42 4.55 9.66
CA ILE A 297 -20.77 4.73 10.22
C ILE A 297 -21.49 3.39 10.41
N GLU A 298 -21.38 2.47 9.45
CA GLU A 298 -21.95 1.13 9.54
C GLU A 298 -21.33 0.31 10.69
N LEU A 299 -20.03 0.45 10.92
CA LEU A 299 -19.37 -0.15 12.08
C LEU A 299 -19.98 0.37 13.38
N LEU A 300 -20.20 1.69 13.51
CA LEU A 300 -20.86 2.28 14.68
C LEU A 300 -22.30 1.78 14.83
N GLU A 301 -23.04 1.64 13.71
CA GLU A 301 -24.42 1.14 13.71
C GLU A 301 -24.51 -0.32 14.20
N SER A 302 -23.52 -1.13 13.81
CA SER A 302 -23.44 -2.55 14.22
C SER A 302 -23.26 -2.76 15.73
N ASP A 303 -22.77 -1.73 16.44
CA ASP A 303 -22.61 -1.78 17.88
C ASP A 303 -23.90 -1.38 18.63
N GLY A 304 -24.51 -2.33 19.30
CA GLY A 304 -25.74 -2.12 20.06
C GLY A 304 -25.64 -1.13 21.24
N GLN A 305 -24.43 -0.79 21.69
CA GLN A 305 -24.19 0.02 22.89
C GLN A 305 -23.13 1.10 22.63
N LEU A 306 -23.53 2.19 21.97
CA LEU A 306 -22.71 3.38 21.82
C LEU A 306 -22.90 4.30 23.03
N GLU A 307 -21.80 4.89 23.51
CA GLU A 307 -21.90 5.97 24.48
C GLU A 307 -22.45 7.24 23.83
N ASN A 308 -23.19 8.04 24.60
CA ASN A 308 -23.81 9.28 24.13
C ASN A 308 -22.79 10.25 23.52
N GLU A 309 -21.58 10.33 24.10
CA GLU A 309 -20.47 11.15 23.56
C GLU A 309 -20.13 10.79 22.10
N ILE A 310 -20.19 9.50 21.74
CA ILE A 310 -19.90 9.04 20.38
C ILE A 310 -20.93 9.57 19.38
N LEU A 311 -22.22 9.61 19.77
CA LEU A 311 -23.29 10.18 18.95
C LEU A 311 -23.15 11.69 18.80
N GLU A 312 -22.75 12.42 19.85
CA GLU A 312 -22.47 13.84 19.79
C GLU A 312 -21.30 14.15 18.85
N ARG A 313 -20.21 13.40 18.95
CA ARG A 313 -19.06 13.53 18.04
C ARG A 313 -19.41 13.21 16.59
N LEU A 314 -20.24 12.20 16.36
CA LEU A 314 -20.74 11.88 15.04
C LEU A 314 -21.52 13.03 14.45
N ALA A 315 -22.47 13.62 15.21
CA ALA A 315 -23.24 14.78 14.76
C ALA A 315 -22.34 15.99 14.41
N ALA A 316 -21.28 16.23 15.19
CA ALA A 316 -20.32 17.30 14.93
C ALA A 316 -19.47 17.06 13.67
N SER A 317 -19.22 15.81 13.30
CA SER A 317 -18.32 15.43 12.19
C SER A 317 -18.98 15.45 10.80
N ILE A 318 -20.32 15.45 10.72
CA ILE A 318 -21.04 15.28 9.43
C ILE A 318 -21.42 16.58 8.73
N GLY A 319 -21.10 17.73 9.28
CA GLY A 319 -21.58 19.03 8.79
C GLY A 319 -21.25 19.37 7.34
N ASN A 320 -20.17 18.81 6.81
CA ASN A 320 -19.69 19.04 5.43
C ASN A 320 -19.72 17.76 4.56
N GLN A 321 -20.44 16.74 5.00
CA GLN A 321 -20.50 15.47 4.28
C GLN A 321 -21.59 15.48 3.18
N GLU A 322 -21.51 14.51 2.28
CA GLU A 322 -22.55 14.28 1.26
C GLU A 322 -23.85 13.80 1.89
N TYR A 323 -24.95 14.02 1.19
CA TYR A 323 -26.31 13.64 1.63
C TYR A 323 -26.39 12.21 2.20
N TYR A 324 -25.79 11.24 1.50
CA TYR A 324 -25.87 9.83 1.91
C TYR A 324 -25.25 9.58 3.29
N LEU A 325 -24.09 10.17 3.56
CA LEU A 325 -23.40 10.02 4.84
C LEU A 325 -24.14 10.72 5.98
N ILE A 326 -24.68 11.93 5.71
CA ILE A 326 -25.55 12.63 6.66
C ILE A 326 -26.77 11.80 6.97
N HIS A 327 -27.40 11.20 5.95
CA HIS A 327 -28.56 10.33 6.12
C HIS A 327 -28.24 9.12 7.02
N LEU A 328 -27.11 8.42 6.77
CA LEU A 328 -26.68 7.28 7.59
C LEU A 328 -26.44 7.70 9.05
N ALA A 329 -25.71 8.78 9.28
CA ALA A 329 -25.40 9.27 10.61
C ALA A 329 -26.67 9.69 11.38
N LEU A 330 -27.58 10.44 10.74
CA LEU A 330 -28.86 10.83 11.36
C LEU A 330 -29.74 9.61 11.65
N ARG A 331 -29.78 8.61 10.76
CA ARG A 331 -30.49 7.34 11.00
C ARG A 331 -29.93 6.61 12.22
N LEU A 332 -28.62 6.55 12.34
CA LEU A 332 -27.97 5.95 13.51
C LEU A 332 -28.35 6.68 14.80
N ILE A 333 -28.32 8.01 14.83
CA ILE A 333 -28.70 8.81 16.01
C ILE A 333 -30.18 8.62 16.36
N GLU A 334 -31.08 8.63 15.36
CA GLU A 334 -32.52 8.34 15.54
C GLU A 334 -32.75 6.96 16.18
N GLY A 335 -32.05 5.92 15.69
CA GLY A 335 -32.18 4.56 16.21
C GLY A 335 -31.69 4.38 17.65
N ARG A 336 -30.92 5.33 18.20
CA ARG A 336 -30.45 5.29 19.61
C ARG A 336 -31.34 6.06 20.59
N GLU A 337 -32.38 6.73 20.12
CA GLU A 337 -33.33 7.51 20.95
C GLU A 337 -32.63 8.50 21.89
N PHE A 338 -31.44 8.99 21.48
CA PHE A 338 -30.65 9.95 22.25
C PHE A 338 -30.52 11.26 21.47
N PHE A 339 -30.89 12.36 22.14
CA PHE A 339 -30.81 13.70 21.60
C PHE A 339 -30.36 14.68 22.69
N SER A 340 -29.31 15.43 22.44
CA SER A 340 -28.72 16.40 23.34
C SER A 340 -28.67 17.79 22.72
N ASN A 341 -28.39 18.81 23.55
CA ASN A 341 -28.17 20.17 23.08
C ASN A 341 -26.96 20.26 22.11
N ALA A 342 -25.97 19.38 22.23
CA ALA A 342 -24.82 19.35 21.34
C ALA A 342 -25.26 18.85 19.95
N ILE A 343 -26.00 17.73 19.88
CA ILE A 343 -26.58 17.22 18.64
C ILE A 343 -27.51 18.26 18.00
N GLU A 344 -28.40 18.90 18.80
CA GLU A 344 -29.27 19.97 18.31
C GLU A 344 -28.48 21.07 17.62
N ALA A 345 -27.44 21.58 18.28
CA ALA A 345 -26.64 22.69 17.79
C ALA A 345 -25.94 22.38 16.47
N ASP A 346 -25.50 21.13 16.26
CA ASP A 346 -24.83 20.73 15.03
C ASP A 346 -25.83 20.44 13.90
N ILE A 347 -26.93 19.75 14.18
CA ILE A 347 -27.92 19.41 13.15
C ILE A 347 -28.71 20.66 12.67
N VAL A 348 -28.98 21.63 13.54
CA VAL A 348 -29.60 22.90 13.16
C VAL A 348 -28.80 23.67 12.10
N LYS A 349 -27.45 23.53 12.10
CA LYS A 349 -26.60 24.16 11.06
C LYS A 349 -26.89 23.59 9.67
N LEU A 350 -27.30 22.33 9.57
CA LEU A 350 -27.64 21.69 8.31
C LEU A 350 -28.89 22.28 7.64
N LEU A 351 -29.76 23.00 8.37
CA LEU A 351 -30.90 23.74 7.76
C LEU A 351 -30.45 24.90 6.86
N GLU A 352 -29.20 25.37 7.04
CA GLU A 352 -28.65 26.55 6.36
C GLU A 352 -27.75 26.16 5.16
N VAL A 353 -27.51 24.85 4.92
CA VAL A 353 -26.67 24.40 3.81
C VAL A 353 -27.37 24.62 2.46
N GLN A 354 -26.58 24.75 1.38
CA GLN A 354 -27.13 25.00 0.04
C GLN A 354 -27.88 23.80 -0.54
N ASP A 355 -27.46 22.58 -0.17
CA ASP A 355 -28.13 21.35 -0.62
C ASP A 355 -29.47 21.20 0.09
N PHE A 356 -30.55 21.37 -0.69
CA PHE A 356 -31.91 21.27 -0.18
C PHE A 356 -32.24 19.88 0.39
N PHE A 357 -31.69 18.80 -0.15
CA PHE A 357 -31.99 17.45 0.33
C PHE A 357 -31.37 17.21 1.70
N ILE A 358 -30.16 17.74 1.93
CA ILE A 358 -29.52 17.73 3.25
C ILE A 358 -30.35 18.53 4.25
N ALA A 359 -30.70 19.79 3.90
CA ALA A 359 -31.48 20.65 4.77
C ALA A 359 -32.87 20.07 5.08
N ARG A 360 -33.54 19.45 4.09
CA ARG A 360 -34.80 18.72 4.27
C ARG A 360 -34.62 17.53 5.22
N ARG A 361 -33.57 16.69 5.03
CA ARG A 361 -33.31 15.56 5.91
C ARG A 361 -33.07 15.98 7.36
N ALA A 362 -32.35 17.11 7.56
CA ALA A 362 -32.17 17.71 8.89
C ALA A 362 -33.50 18.22 9.47
N SER A 363 -34.34 18.86 8.66
CA SER A 363 -35.69 19.30 9.05
C SER A 363 -36.56 18.14 9.51
N ASP A 364 -36.55 17.01 8.77
CA ASP A 364 -37.30 15.80 9.11
C ASP A 364 -36.80 15.22 10.45
N PHE A 365 -35.48 15.13 10.64
CA PHE A 365 -34.87 14.68 11.90
C PHE A 365 -35.29 15.54 13.08
N LEU A 366 -35.10 16.87 12.97
CA LEU A 366 -35.40 17.83 14.04
C LEU A 366 -36.88 17.86 14.40
N SER A 367 -37.76 17.60 13.43
CA SER A 367 -39.23 17.59 13.64
C SER A 367 -39.69 16.55 14.66
N ASN A 368 -38.93 15.50 14.84
CA ASN A 368 -39.22 14.38 15.75
C ASN A 368 -38.55 14.57 17.12
N GLN A 369 -37.85 15.72 17.35
CA GLN A 369 -37.09 15.96 18.55
C GLN A 369 -37.70 17.05 19.45
N LYS A 370 -37.36 17.01 20.74
CA LYS A 370 -37.73 18.07 21.68
C LYS A 370 -36.72 19.22 21.58
N LEU A 371 -37.07 20.26 20.84
CA LEU A 371 -36.17 21.34 20.50
C LEU A 371 -36.19 22.49 21.55
N SER A 372 -35.06 23.20 21.62
CA SER A 372 -34.98 24.54 22.23
C SER A 372 -35.83 25.58 21.46
N ALA A 373 -36.16 26.70 22.08
CA ALA A 373 -36.93 27.73 21.42
C ALA A 373 -36.21 28.28 20.16
N SER A 374 -34.89 28.45 20.24
CA SER A 374 -34.07 28.92 19.11
C SER A 374 -34.02 27.92 17.95
N ALA A 375 -33.83 26.64 18.24
CA ALA A 375 -33.82 25.62 17.21
C ALA A 375 -35.19 25.48 16.53
N LYS A 376 -36.28 25.60 17.31
CA LYS A 376 -37.63 25.58 16.78
C LYS A 376 -37.89 26.76 15.83
N GLU A 377 -37.46 27.99 16.22
CA GLU A 377 -37.57 29.16 15.38
C GLU A 377 -36.87 28.96 14.02
N LYS A 378 -35.64 28.42 14.00
CA LYS A 378 -34.89 28.14 12.78
C LYS A 378 -35.56 27.08 11.92
N LEU A 379 -36.10 26.00 12.54
CA LEU A 379 -36.84 24.97 11.84
C LEU A 379 -38.11 25.52 11.19
N ASP A 380 -38.88 26.35 11.92
CA ASP A 380 -40.11 26.98 11.43
C ASP A 380 -39.79 27.94 10.29
N ALA A 381 -38.73 28.73 10.38
CA ALA A 381 -38.27 29.63 9.34
C ALA A 381 -37.86 28.84 8.05
N PHE A 382 -37.13 27.73 8.21
CA PHE A 382 -36.80 26.85 7.08
C PHE A 382 -38.06 26.32 6.39
N ARG A 383 -39.04 25.86 7.15
CA ARG A 383 -40.31 25.30 6.61
C ARG A 383 -41.14 26.36 5.87
N VAL A 384 -41.21 27.56 6.43
CA VAL A 384 -41.93 28.68 5.75
C VAL A 384 -41.21 29.03 4.44
N LYS A 385 -39.87 29.13 4.47
CA LYS A 385 -39.07 29.45 3.28
C LYS A 385 -39.21 28.44 2.14
N HIS A 386 -39.40 27.17 2.47
CA HIS A 386 -39.41 26.05 1.52
C HIS A 386 -40.75 25.32 1.44
N ALA A 387 -41.86 25.98 1.83
CA ALA A 387 -43.18 25.38 1.91
C ALA A 387 -43.69 24.78 0.58
N ASP A 388 -43.17 25.27 -0.55
CA ASP A 388 -43.50 24.80 -1.90
C ASP A 388 -42.70 23.53 -2.29
N ARG A 389 -41.74 23.13 -1.53
CA ARG A 389 -40.81 22.02 -1.82
C ARG A 389 -40.82 20.90 -0.79
N LEU A 390 -41.41 21.14 0.38
CA LEU A 390 -41.61 20.17 1.44
C LEU A 390 -42.88 19.34 1.23
#